data_b651511b83d896a57d56ee0c84993485
#
_entry.id   b651511b83d896a57d56ee0c84993485
#
_cell.length_a   1.000
_cell.length_b   1.000
_cell.length_c   1.000
_cell.angle_alpha   90.00
_cell.angle_beta   90.00
_cell.angle_gamma   90.00
#
_symmetry.space_group_name_H-M   'P 1'
#
loop_
_entity.id
_entity.type
_entity.pdbx_description
1 polymer ?
#
loop_
_entity_poly.entity_id
_entity_poly.type
_entity_poly.pdbx_seq_one_letter_code
_entity_poly.pdbx_strand_id
1 'polypeptide(L)'
;MKSNYQALRSGTILKGKYRIVSHLSSGGFGKTYLAVYGSHDTKVAIKEFFMNTANLRESDGVSVSVDRTKENANAFKSQLTKFKKEYERLKQISNVHVVTVFDCFEENGTAYYVMEYVNGEDLKSSLQQRRIPYSEKTVRIYLKQILDGLSAIHSAGLLHLDIKPANIMVTARDYVKLIDLGASKDYMRGVGATVLTGMARTDRYAPPEQIDGSYDKLGPWTDFYALGATIYYLLTCNEIPTWTELNEDKSNDKRNSLPMSDISEETKRLVAWLMNTDREKRPRSVSEILTRMNSKEKAGSSYGEATVLSDDTEEATVVVEKPKARQQSNISYQKESYRSSNDRSTTPRQSVTKEPEPEFSFVGCLYILIIIAIIVFVIKFLLFT
;
A
#
# COMPACT_ATOMS: atom_id res chain seq x y z
N MET A 1 8.20 16.27 21.53
CA MET A 1 6.78 16.69 21.48
C MET A 1 6.45 17.71 20.37
N LYS A 2 7.14 17.69 19.20
CA LYS A 2 6.85 18.63 18.08
C LYS A 2 5.95 18.05 16.98
N SER A 3 5.49 16.80 17.05
CA SER A 3 4.85 16.13 15.90
C SER A 3 3.33 16.30 15.79
N ASN A 4 2.62 16.70 16.84
CA ASN A 4 1.15 16.75 16.80
C ASN A 4 0.55 18.07 16.26
N TYR A 5 1.33 19.13 16.14
CA TYR A 5 0.82 20.44 15.67
C TYR A 5 0.86 20.64 14.14
N GLN A 6 1.41 19.69 13.40
CA GLN A 6 1.58 19.83 11.95
C GLN A 6 0.46 19.22 11.11
N ALA A 7 -0.44 18.43 11.69
CA ALA A 7 -1.61 17.87 10.99
C ALA A 7 -2.81 18.81 11.06
N LEU A 8 -3.67 18.76 10.04
CA LEU A 8 -4.96 19.44 10.05
C LEU A 8 -5.82 18.93 11.20
N ARG A 9 -6.55 19.84 11.85
CA ARG A 9 -7.47 19.50 12.95
C ARG A 9 -8.75 18.87 12.41
N SER A 10 -9.35 17.99 13.21
CA SER A 10 -10.72 17.52 12.95
C SER A 10 -11.67 18.72 12.85
N GLY A 11 -12.62 18.64 11.91
CA GLY A 11 -13.55 19.73 11.60
C GLY A 11 -13.05 20.73 10.57
N THR A 12 -11.74 20.75 10.20
CA THR A 12 -11.23 21.61 9.11
C THR A 12 -11.98 21.30 7.81
N ILE A 13 -12.46 22.36 7.14
CA ILE A 13 -13.16 22.21 5.85
C ILE A 13 -12.21 22.63 4.74
N LEU A 14 -12.00 21.75 3.76
CA LEU A 14 -11.20 21.98 2.57
C LEU A 14 -12.11 22.13 1.34
N LYS A 15 -11.76 23.04 0.44
CA LYS A 15 -12.53 23.35 -0.80
C LYS A 15 -14.03 23.57 -0.52
N GLY A 16 -14.37 24.06 0.66
CA GLY A 16 -15.77 24.31 1.07
C GLY A 16 -16.66 23.06 1.19
N LYS A 17 -16.14 21.85 1.02
CA LYS A 17 -16.96 20.63 0.98
C LYS A 17 -16.38 19.39 1.65
N TYR A 18 -15.08 19.31 1.87
CA TYR A 18 -14.44 18.15 2.50
C TYR A 18 -14.15 18.46 3.96
N ARG A 19 -14.81 17.80 4.90
CA ARG A 19 -14.60 17.97 6.33
C ARG A 19 -13.63 16.90 6.86
N ILE A 20 -12.48 17.31 7.36
CA ILE A 20 -11.49 16.44 7.98
C ILE A 20 -12.09 15.78 9.23
N VAL A 21 -11.95 14.46 9.33
CA VAL A 21 -12.37 13.66 10.48
C VAL A 21 -11.16 13.34 11.35
N SER A 22 -10.12 12.76 10.79
CA SER A 22 -8.91 12.36 11.52
C SER A 22 -7.69 12.30 10.61
N HIS A 23 -6.52 12.40 11.22
CA HIS A 23 -5.27 12.07 10.56
C HIS A 23 -5.10 10.55 10.47
N LEU A 24 -4.70 10.03 9.30
CA LEU A 24 -4.46 8.61 9.05
C LEU A 24 -2.97 8.27 9.06
N SER A 25 -2.16 9.00 8.30
CA SER A 25 -0.73 8.70 8.18
C SER A 25 0.08 9.93 7.78
N SER A 26 1.40 9.89 8.07
CA SER A 26 2.38 10.87 7.62
C SER A 26 3.54 10.18 6.93
N GLY A 27 3.88 10.65 5.73
CA GLY A 27 5.08 10.26 4.98
C GLY A 27 6.08 11.40 4.86
N GLY A 28 7.16 11.18 4.11
CA GLY A 28 8.20 12.19 3.89
C GLY A 28 7.71 13.45 3.16
N PHE A 29 6.73 13.31 2.30
CA PHE A 29 6.22 14.37 1.42
C PHE A 29 4.71 14.58 1.51
N GLY A 30 4.03 13.99 2.49
CA GLY A 30 2.59 14.15 2.59
C GLY A 30 2.00 13.64 3.88
N LYS A 31 0.78 14.11 4.15
CA LYS A 31 -0.08 13.66 5.23
C LYS A 31 -1.40 13.19 4.65
N THR A 32 -1.93 12.10 5.16
CA THR A 32 -3.20 11.54 4.71
C THR A 32 -4.23 11.63 5.82
N TYR A 33 -5.44 12.04 5.44
CA TYR A 33 -6.55 12.27 6.35
C TYR A 33 -7.76 11.47 5.91
N LEU A 34 -8.54 10.99 6.88
CA LEU A 34 -9.94 10.64 6.67
C LEU A 34 -10.75 11.92 6.62
N ALA A 35 -11.55 12.07 5.60
CA ALA A 35 -12.52 13.16 5.47
C ALA A 35 -13.88 12.63 5.05
N VAL A 36 -14.90 13.49 5.18
CA VAL A 36 -16.25 13.22 4.70
C VAL A 36 -16.72 14.38 3.84
N TYR A 37 -17.60 14.09 2.88
CA TYR A 37 -18.23 15.12 2.05
C TYR A 37 -19.69 14.78 1.70
N GLY A 38 -20.42 15.83 1.29
CA GLY A 38 -21.84 15.72 0.93
C GLY A 38 -22.76 15.50 2.11
N SER A 39 -24.05 15.45 1.83
CA SER A 39 -25.13 15.32 2.81
C SER A 39 -25.16 13.96 3.53
N HIS A 40 -24.51 12.95 2.99
CA HIS A 40 -24.49 11.59 3.53
C HIS A 40 -23.15 11.23 4.19
N ASP A 41 -22.30 12.22 4.48
CA ASP A 41 -20.98 12.02 5.09
C ASP A 41 -20.15 10.92 4.38
N THR A 42 -20.14 10.95 3.04
CA THR A 42 -19.37 9.98 2.25
C THR A 42 -17.88 10.07 2.59
N LYS A 43 -17.30 8.94 3.00
CA LYS A 43 -15.89 8.87 3.41
C LYS A 43 -14.97 8.94 2.19
N VAL A 44 -13.92 9.75 2.31
CA VAL A 44 -12.81 9.86 1.37
C VAL A 44 -11.49 9.94 2.12
N ALA A 45 -10.40 9.58 1.46
CA ALA A 45 -9.06 9.90 1.94
C ALA A 45 -8.55 11.15 1.21
N ILE A 46 -7.88 12.03 1.94
CA ILE A 46 -7.28 13.24 1.38
C ILE A 46 -5.79 13.22 1.68
N LYS A 47 -4.96 13.25 0.62
CA LYS A 47 -3.52 13.41 0.75
C LYS A 47 -3.16 14.87 0.58
N GLU A 48 -2.50 15.42 1.58
CA GLU A 48 -1.94 16.77 1.60
C GLU A 48 -0.47 16.70 1.23
N PHE A 49 0.00 17.56 0.36
CA PHE A 49 1.43 17.76 0.14
C PHE A 49 2.04 18.50 1.33
N PHE A 50 2.96 17.86 2.05
CA PHE A 50 3.60 18.46 3.21
C PHE A 50 5.01 17.88 3.41
N MET A 51 6.03 18.70 3.22
CA MET A 51 7.43 18.33 3.43
C MET A 51 7.83 18.64 4.88
N ASN A 52 7.94 17.65 5.74
CA ASN A 52 8.25 17.82 7.17
C ASN A 52 9.57 18.59 7.43
N THR A 53 10.49 18.61 6.46
CA THR A 53 11.79 19.28 6.55
C THR A 53 11.79 20.74 6.07
N ALA A 54 10.77 21.14 5.28
CA ALA A 54 10.77 22.45 4.62
C ALA A 54 9.46 23.22 4.82
N ASN A 55 8.40 22.56 5.30
CA ASN A 55 7.10 23.17 5.52
C ASN A 55 6.80 23.38 7.01
N LEU A 56 6.13 24.47 7.30
CA LEU A 56 5.62 24.81 8.62
C LEU A 56 4.09 24.99 8.52
N ARG A 57 3.38 24.45 9.49
CA ARG A 57 1.97 24.75 9.70
C ARG A 57 1.86 26.06 10.47
N GLU A 58 1.14 27.01 9.92
CA GLU A 58 0.95 28.31 10.55
C GLU A 58 0.08 28.23 11.82
N SER A 59 0.03 29.33 12.56
CA SER A 59 -0.73 29.41 13.85
C SER A 59 -2.23 29.21 13.69
N ASP A 60 -2.79 29.45 12.49
CA ASP A 60 -4.20 29.14 12.16
C ASP A 60 -4.48 27.63 12.13
N GLY A 61 -3.44 26.79 12.12
CA GLY A 61 -3.53 25.33 12.10
C GLY A 61 -3.93 24.75 10.73
N VAL A 62 -3.98 25.57 9.67
CA VAL A 62 -4.44 25.19 8.34
C VAL A 62 -3.41 25.57 7.26
N SER A 63 -2.97 26.81 7.25
CA SER A 63 -2.05 27.35 6.25
C SER A 63 -0.64 26.73 6.35
N VAL A 64 -0.02 26.52 5.20
CA VAL A 64 1.34 25.98 5.07
C VAL A 64 2.25 27.06 4.51
N SER A 65 3.32 27.36 5.24
CA SER A 65 4.42 28.17 4.74
C SER A 65 5.64 27.33 4.42
N VAL A 66 6.48 27.87 3.56
CA VAL A 66 7.78 27.28 3.21
C VAL A 66 8.87 28.07 3.91
N ASP A 67 9.82 27.38 4.52
CA ASP A 67 11.01 28.03 5.06
C ASP A 67 11.70 28.88 3.97
N ARG A 68 12.02 30.14 4.34
CA ARG A 68 12.38 31.23 3.40
C ARG A 68 13.74 31.08 2.71
N THR A 69 14.42 29.95 2.89
CA THR A 69 15.66 29.71 2.12
C THR A 69 15.31 29.45 0.66
N LYS A 70 16.12 30.01 -0.27
CA LYS A 70 15.91 29.84 -1.72
C LYS A 70 15.92 28.37 -2.13
N GLU A 71 16.71 27.56 -1.45
CA GLU A 71 16.82 26.10 -1.68
C GLU A 71 15.54 25.37 -1.30
N ASN A 72 14.97 25.66 -0.13
CA ASN A 72 13.70 25.07 0.31
C ASN A 72 12.53 25.48 -0.58
N ALA A 73 12.48 26.73 -1.05
CA ALA A 73 11.45 27.19 -1.97
C ALA A 73 11.49 26.46 -3.33
N ASN A 74 12.70 26.25 -3.89
CA ASN A 74 12.88 25.50 -5.14
C ASN A 74 12.54 24.00 -4.96
N ALA A 75 12.98 23.39 -3.86
CA ALA A 75 12.65 22.01 -3.52
C ALA A 75 11.14 21.83 -3.37
N PHE A 76 10.46 22.72 -2.65
CA PHE A 76 9.01 22.73 -2.50
C PHE A 76 8.29 22.76 -3.84
N LYS A 77 8.60 23.74 -4.70
CA LYS A 77 7.97 23.88 -6.02
C LYS A 77 8.17 22.64 -6.89
N SER A 78 9.38 22.07 -6.86
CA SER A 78 9.69 20.84 -7.60
C SER A 78 8.87 19.65 -7.09
N GLN A 79 8.81 19.45 -5.78
CA GLN A 79 8.09 18.33 -5.18
C GLN A 79 6.56 18.51 -5.29
N LEU A 80 6.05 19.73 -5.15
CA LEU A 80 4.64 20.05 -5.40
C LEU A 80 4.22 19.70 -6.83
N THR A 81 5.09 19.99 -7.80
CA THR A 81 4.85 19.60 -9.21
C THR A 81 4.78 18.09 -9.37
N LYS A 82 5.63 17.32 -8.68
CA LYS A 82 5.60 15.85 -8.69
C LYS A 82 4.32 15.32 -8.06
N PHE A 83 3.90 15.89 -6.93
CA PHE A 83 2.66 15.55 -6.24
C PHE A 83 1.42 15.72 -7.14
N LYS A 84 1.33 16.82 -7.87
CA LYS A 84 0.24 17.04 -8.84
C LYS A 84 0.31 16.03 -10.01
N LYS A 85 1.51 15.73 -10.51
CA LYS A 85 1.70 14.70 -11.55
C LYS A 85 1.30 13.31 -11.07
N GLU A 86 1.49 12.98 -9.81
CA GLU A 86 1.01 11.73 -9.22
C GLU A 86 -0.51 11.58 -9.37
N TYR A 87 -1.26 12.64 -9.01
CA TYR A 87 -2.71 12.65 -9.23
C TYR A 87 -3.09 12.46 -10.69
N GLU A 88 -2.46 13.20 -11.62
CA GLU A 88 -2.77 13.09 -13.06
C GLU A 88 -2.48 11.68 -13.63
N ARG A 89 -1.51 10.98 -13.06
CA ARG A 89 -1.21 9.58 -13.41
C ARG A 89 -2.24 8.63 -12.84
N LEU A 90 -2.53 8.73 -11.54
CA LEU A 90 -3.55 7.92 -10.88
C LEU A 90 -4.91 8.04 -11.57
N LYS A 91 -5.28 9.24 -12.03
CA LYS A 91 -6.53 9.51 -12.72
C LYS A 91 -6.68 8.74 -14.03
N GLN A 92 -5.59 8.33 -14.67
CA GLN A 92 -5.60 7.56 -15.91
C GLN A 92 -5.84 6.07 -15.70
N ILE A 93 -5.76 5.59 -14.46
CA ILE A 93 -5.87 4.18 -14.11
C ILE A 93 -7.29 3.90 -13.63
N SER A 94 -7.97 2.96 -14.30
CA SER A 94 -9.28 2.45 -13.88
C SER A 94 -9.14 0.95 -13.62
N ASN A 95 -8.98 0.58 -12.35
CA ASN A 95 -8.87 -0.82 -11.93
C ASN A 95 -9.35 -0.98 -10.48
N VAL A 96 -10.05 -2.08 -10.20
CA VAL A 96 -10.61 -2.35 -8.86
C VAL A 96 -9.54 -2.56 -7.78
N HIS A 97 -8.32 -2.90 -8.18
CA HIS A 97 -7.18 -3.16 -7.29
C HIS A 97 -6.18 -1.97 -7.23
N VAL A 98 -6.55 -0.81 -7.78
CA VAL A 98 -5.80 0.44 -7.65
C VAL A 98 -6.71 1.48 -7.02
N VAL A 99 -6.19 2.31 -6.12
CA VAL A 99 -6.96 3.38 -5.49
C VAL A 99 -7.46 4.37 -6.54
N THR A 100 -8.74 4.74 -6.46
CA THR A 100 -9.36 5.71 -7.37
C THR A 100 -9.18 7.12 -6.81
N VAL A 101 -8.77 8.08 -7.65
CA VAL A 101 -8.69 9.50 -7.29
C VAL A 101 -9.84 10.28 -7.91
N PHE A 102 -10.34 11.28 -7.18
CA PHE A 102 -11.57 12.02 -7.54
C PHE A 102 -11.32 13.50 -7.83
N ASP A 103 -10.44 14.16 -7.08
CA ASP A 103 -10.28 15.61 -7.12
C ASP A 103 -8.84 16.01 -6.76
N CYS A 104 -8.36 17.13 -7.31
CA CYS A 104 -7.09 17.73 -6.93
C CYS A 104 -7.23 19.25 -6.92
N PHE A 105 -6.72 19.91 -5.88
CA PHE A 105 -6.83 21.36 -5.73
C PHE A 105 -5.68 21.93 -4.90
N GLU A 106 -5.46 23.22 -5.06
CA GLU A 106 -4.51 24.01 -4.26
C GLU A 106 -5.30 24.90 -3.30
N GLU A 107 -4.93 24.87 -2.04
CA GLU A 107 -5.50 25.66 -0.97
C GLU A 107 -4.50 25.76 0.18
N ASN A 108 -4.60 26.76 1.04
CA ASN A 108 -3.79 26.91 2.25
C ASN A 108 -2.26 26.88 2.01
N GLY A 109 -1.79 27.35 0.83
CA GLY A 109 -0.36 27.37 0.50
C GLY A 109 0.23 25.99 0.12
N THR A 110 -0.61 24.98 -0.09
CA THR A 110 -0.22 23.64 -0.50
C THR A 110 -1.20 23.03 -1.51
N ALA A 111 -1.06 21.75 -1.81
CA ALA A 111 -2.00 21.02 -2.66
C ALA A 111 -2.54 19.78 -1.95
N TYR A 112 -3.72 19.41 -2.36
CA TYR A 112 -4.45 18.24 -1.88
C TYR A 112 -4.94 17.43 -3.07
N TYR A 113 -4.97 16.09 -2.95
CA TYR A 113 -5.83 15.29 -3.77
C TYR A 113 -6.72 14.36 -2.94
N VAL A 114 -7.92 14.14 -3.46
CA VAL A 114 -8.96 13.34 -2.85
C VAL A 114 -9.02 12.00 -3.53
N MET A 115 -9.07 10.95 -2.76
CA MET A 115 -9.10 9.58 -3.24
C MET A 115 -10.10 8.72 -2.46
N GLU A 116 -10.38 7.56 -3.00
CA GLU A 116 -11.17 6.52 -2.36
C GLU A 116 -10.65 6.24 -0.94
N TYR A 117 -11.55 6.23 0.04
CA TYR A 117 -11.23 5.72 1.35
C TYR A 117 -11.36 4.19 1.36
N VAL A 118 -10.25 3.50 1.45
CA VAL A 118 -10.24 2.04 1.55
C VAL A 118 -10.53 1.66 3.00
N ASN A 119 -11.72 1.10 3.24
CA ASN A 119 -12.09 0.59 4.56
C ASN A 119 -11.42 -0.78 4.79
N GLY A 120 -10.18 -0.74 5.20
CA GLY A 120 -9.33 -1.91 5.37
C GLY A 120 -8.08 -1.57 6.16
N GLU A 121 -7.15 -2.49 6.20
CA GLU A 121 -5.86 -2.36 6.86
C GLU A 121 -4.73 -2.60 5.86
N ASP A 122 -3.60 -1.92 6.01
CA ASP A 122 -2.43 -2.24 5.21
C ASP A 122 -1.78 -3.56 5.67
N LEU A 123 -1.17 -4.29 4.73
CA LEU A 123 -0.60 -5.61 5.01
C LEU A 123 0.56 -5.59 6.02
N LYS A 124 1.26 -4.45 6.17
CA LYS A 124 2.30 -4.30 7.18
C LYS A 124 1.69 -4.26 8.58
N SER A 125 0.72 -3.37 8.80
CA SER A 125 0.00 -3.22 10.06
C SER A 125 -0.70 -4.52 10.45
N SER A 126 -1.40 -5.13 9.51
CA SER A 126 -2.09 -6.41 9.71
C SER A 126 -1.12 -7.52 10.13
N LEU A 127 0.03 -7.67 9.48
CA LEU A 127 1.02 -8.67 9.83
C LEU A 127 1.64 -8.41 11.20
N GLN A 128 1.92 -7.14 11.53
CA GLN A 128 2.46 -6.73 12.82
C GLN A 128 1.50 -7.01 13.99
N GLN A 129 0.19 -6.82 13.78
CA GLN A 129 -0.85 -7.14 14.77
C GLN A 129 -1.02 -8.65 14.93
N ARG A 130 -1.06 -9.39 13.85
CA ARG A 130 -1.22 -10.85 13.85
C ARG A 130 -0.03 -11.59 14.45
N ARG A 131 1.19 -11.10 14.20
CA ARG A 131 2.47 -11.71 14.58
C ARG A 131 2.67 -13.15 14.07
N ILE A 132 1.89 -13.56 13.08
CA ILE A 132 2.00 -14.85 12.41
C ILE A 132 1.94 -14.63 10.90
N PRO A 133 2.70 -15.40 10.10
CA PRO A 133 2.68 -15.33 8.66
C PRO A 133 1.29 -15.56 8.07
N TYR A 134 1.06 -15.01 6.89
CA TYR A 134 -0.09 -15.39 6.08
C TYR A 134 0.12 -16.79 5.49
N SER A 135 -0.97 -17.55 5.34
CA SER A 135 -0.91 -18.82 4.62
C SER A 135 -0.54 -18.60 3.16
N GLU A 136 0.17 -19.54 2.56
CA GLU A 136 0.50 -19.50 1.13
C GLU A 136 -0.73 -19.33 0.25
N LYS A 137 -1.84 -20.00 0.60
CA LYS A 137 -3.12 -19.84 -0.09
C LYS A 137 -3.61 -18.39 -0.08
N THR A 138 -3.57 -17.72 1.07
CA THR A 138 -3.97 -16.32 1.20
C THR A 138 -3.07 -15.42 0.38
N VAL A 139 -1.75 -15.61 0.47
CA VAL A 139 -0.78 -14.81 -0.28
C VAL A 139 -0.97 -14.99 -1.79
N ARG A 140 -1.30 -16.19 -2.28
CA ARG A 140 -1.60 -16.44 -3.70
C ARG A 140 -2.87 -15.70 -4.17
N ILE A 141 -3.89 -15.58 -3.31
CA ILE A 141 -5.10 -14.80 -3.62
C ILE A 141 -4.75 -13.32 -3.73
N TYR A 142 -4.00 -12.79 -2.77
CA TYR A 142 -3.56 -11.37 -2.81
C TYR A 142 -2.64 -11.10 -3.98
N LEU A 143 -1.71 -12.00 -4.29
CA LEU A 143 -0.81 -11.89 -5.42
C LEU A 143 -1.56 -11.75 -6.75
N LYS A 144 -2.60 -12.55 -7.01
CA LYS A 144 -3.40 -12.43 -8.24
C LYS A 144 -4.04 -11.04 -8.36
N GLN A 145 -4.54 -10.49 -7.26
CA GLN A 145 -5.15 -9.16 -7.22
C GLN A 145 -4.11 -8.03 -7.38
N ILE A 146 -2.95 -8.16 -6.74
CA ILE A 146 -1.83 -7.21 -6.90
C ILE A 146 -1.35 -7.19 -8.36
N LEU A 147 -1.22 -8.36 -8.97
CA LEU A 147 -0.82 -8.48 -10.37
C LEU A 147 -1.84 -7.85 -11.32
N ASP A 148 -3.14 -7.95 -11.05
CA ASP A 148 -4.18 -7.28 -11.83
C ASP A 148 -4.04 -5.75 -11.73
N GLY A 149 -3.84 -5.21 -10.52
CA GLY A 149 -3.56 -3.80 -10.31
C GLY A 149 -2.28 -3.33 -11.02
N LEU A 150 -1.18 -4.10 -10.91
CA LEU A 150 0.08 -3.79 -11.59
C LEU A 150 -0.07 -3.86 -13.13
N SER A 151 -0.87 -4.79 -13.65
CA SER A 151 -1.18 -4.84 -15.08
C SER A 151 -1.81 -3.56 -15.58
N ALA A 152 -2.77 -3.00 -14.85
CA ALA A 152 -3.41 -1.74 -15.19
C ALA A 152 -2.43 -0.56 -15.12
N ILE A 153 -1.58 -0.49 -14.09
CA ILE A 153 -0.54 0.53 -13.95
C ILE A 153 0.46 0.47 -15.12
N HIS A 154 0.98 -0.72 -15.42
CA HIS A 154 1.95 -0.92 -16.50
C HIS A 154 1.35 -0.66 -17.89
N SER A 155 0.08 -1.02 -18.12
CA SER A 155 -0.64 -0.73 -19.36
C SER A 155 -0.86 0.77 -19.59
N ALA A 156 -0.93 1.57 -18.50
CA ALA A 156 -0.95 3.04 -18.58
C ALA A 156 0.45 3.65 -18.84
N GLY A 157 1.49 2.82 -19.04
CA GLY A 157 2.86 3.27 -19.21
C GLY A 157 3.52 3.78 -17.93
N LEU A 158 3.04 3.36 -16.77
CA LEU A 158 3.51 3.77 -15.47
C LEU A 158 4.18 2.61 -14.72
N LEU A 159 5.03 2.93 -13.76
CA LEU A 159 5.58 2.01 -12.78
C LEU A 159 5.17 2.47 -11.39
N HIS A 160 4.92 1.54 -10.47
CA HIS A 160 4.56 1.86 -9.08
C HIS A 160 5.78 2.36 -8.28
N LEU A 161 6.89 1.63 -8.35
CA LEU A 161 8.21 1.92 -7.74
C LEU A 161 8.25 1.97 -6.19
N ASP A 162 7.15 1.64 -5.51
CA ASP A 162 7.10 1.55 -4.05
C ASP A 162 6.14 0.43 -3.59
N ILE A 163 6.18 -0.72 -4.26
CA ILE A 163 5.44 -1.91 -3.83
C ILE A 163 6.05 -2.42 -2.53
N LYS A 164 5.23 -2.42 -1.49
CA LYS A 164 5.57 -2.91 -0.14
C LYS A 164 4.31 -3.17 0.67
N PRO A 165 4.36 -3.95 1.75
CA PRO A 165 3.17 -4.28 2.55
C PRO A 165 2.39 -3.05 3.05
N ALA A 166 3.07 -1.94 3.37
CA ALA A 166 2.43 -0.69 3.82
C ALA A 166 1.62 0.05 2.73
N ASN A 167 1.89 -0.24 1.45
CA ASN A 167 1.20 0.36 0.30
C ASN A 167 0.17 -0.58 -0.34
N ILE A 168 -0.16 -1.67 0.34
CA ILE A 168 -1.14 -2.66 -0.08
C ILE A 168 -2.20 -2.79 1.00
N MET A 169 -3.38 -2.25 0.76
CA MET A 169 -4.51 -2.36 1.69
C MET A 169 -5.37 -3.58 1.36
N VAL A 170 -5.89 -4.21 2.41
CA VAL A 170 -6.84 -5.32 2.29
C VAL A 170 -8.11 -4.96 3.06
N THR A 171 -9.24 -5.05 2.39
CA THR A 171 -10.56 -4.84 3.01
C THR A 171 -11.01 -6.09 3.79
N ALA A 172 -12.04 -5.96 4.60
CA ALA A 172 -12.64 -7.09 5.33
C ALA A 172 -13.18 -8.22 4.44
N ARG A 173 -13.29 -7.98 3.12
CA ARG A 173 -13.73 -8.99 2.13
C ARG A 173 -12.56 -9.54 1.31
N ASP A 174 -11.33 -9.43 1.78
CA ASP A 174 -10.10 -9.84 1.10
C ASP A 174 -9.87 -9.16 -0.28
N TYR A 175 -10.42 -7.96 -0.48
CA TYR A 175 -10.10 -7.15 -1.66
C TYR A 175 -8.84 -6.35 -1.42
N VAL A 176 -7.87 -6.54 -2.31
CA VAL A 176 -6.61 -5.81 -2.31
C VAL A 176 -6.76 -4.48 -3.05
N LYS A 177 -6.17 -3.43 -2.51
CA LYS A 177 -6.02 -2.11 -3.16
C LYS A 177 -4.57 -1.65 -3.07
N LEU A 178 -3.95 -1.37 -4.21
CA LEU A 178 -2.68 -0.67 -4.30
C LEU A 178 -2.91 0.81 -4.05
N ILE A 179 -2.15 1.37 -3.12
CA ILE A 179 -2.21 2.79 -2.74
C ILE A 179 -0.82 3.42 -2.92
N ASP A 180 -0.78 4.74 -3.02
CA ASP A 180 0.45 5.55 -3.01
C ASP A 180 1.41 5.29 -4.19
N LEU A 181 1.04 5.85 -5.38
CA LEU A 181 1.93 5.90 -6.54
C LEU A 181 2.90 7.10 -6.51
N GLY A 182 3.24 7.62 -5.30
CA GLY A 182 4.11 8.79 -5.13
C GLY A 182 5.50 8.65 -5.72
N ALA A 183 5.98 7.42 -5.84
CA ALA A 183 7.23 7.09 -6.50
C ALA A 183 7.09 6.86 -8.02
N SER A 184 5.86 6.80 -8.54
CA SER A 184 5.57 6.37 -9.91
C SER A 184 6.29 7.18 -10.98
N LYS A 185 6.74 6.51 -12.04
CA LYS A 185 7.38 7.11 -13.21
C LYS A 185 6.71 6.67 -14.50
N ASP A 186 6.67 7.60 -15.44
CA ASP A 186 6.33 7.35 -16.82
C ASP A 186 7.57 6.79 -17.55
N TYR A 187 7.62 5.48 -17.74
CA TYR A 187 8.77 4.80 -18.35
C TYR A 187 8.71 4.80 -19.89
N MET A 188 7.51 5.01 -20.47
CA MET A 188 7.34 5.00 -21.93
C MET A 188 7.80 6.30 -22.61
N ARG A 189 7.89 7.42 -21.89
CA ARG A 189 8.14 8.72 -22.50
C ARG A 189 9.61 9.11 -22.65
N GLY A 190 10.55 8.27 -22.22
CA GLY A 190 11.99 8.56 -22.35
C GLY A 190 12.43 9.92 -21.79
N VAL A 191 11.57 10.57 -21.02
CA VAL A 191 11.82 11.91 -20.46
C VAL A 191 12.93 11.81 -19.42
N GLY A 192 14.02 12.48 -19.72
CA GLY A 192 15.28 12.48 -19.00
C GLY A 192 15.16 12.37 -17.49
N ALA A 193 16.08 11.60 -16.95
CA ALA A 193 16.24 11.30 -15.53
C ALA A 193 16.16 12.56 -14.69
N THR A 194 14.97 12.91 -14.23
CA THR A 194 14.86 13.89 -13.15
C THR A 194 15.39 13.19 -11.92
N VAL A 195 16.55 13.65 -11.43
CA VAL A 195 17.21 13.13 -10.24
C VAL A 195 16.16 12.95 -9.14
N LEU A 196 15.98 11.70 -8.71
CA LEU A 196 15.12 11.34 -7.57
C LEU A 196 15.83 11.70 -6.26
N THR A 197 16.27 12.95 -6.13
CA THR A 197 16.75 13.48 -4.86
C THR A 197 15.56 13.52 -3.91
N GLY A 198 15.59 12.65 -2.90
CA GLY A 198 14.65 12.67 -1.78
C GLY A 198 13.48 11.70 -1.85
N MET A 199 13.48 10.66 -2.70
CA MET A 199 12.55 9.56 -2.49
C MET A 199 12.92 8.83 -1.22
N ALA A 200 11.94 8.69 -0.32
CA ALA A 200 12.02 7.74 0.78
C ALA A 200 12.13 6.34 0.18
N ARG A 201 13.35 5.85 0.05
CA ARG A 201 13.60 4.48 -0.41
C ARG A 201 13.27 3.54 0.74
N THR A 202 12.44 2.57 0.45
CA THR A 202 12.34 1.44 1.37
C THR A 202 13.40 0.42 0.92
N ASP A 203 14.65 0.61 1.35
CA ASP A 203 15.86 -0.07 0.85
C ASP A 203 15.72 -1.61 0.77
N ARG A 204 14.86 -2.20 1.60
CA ARG A 204 14.64 -3.65 1.63
C ARG A 204 13.77 -4.18 0.48
N TYR A 205 12.95 -3.33 -0.15
CA TYR A 205 12.05 -3.73 -1.25
C TYR A 205 12.55 -3.25 -2.61
N ALA A 206 13.46 -2.28 -2.63
CA ALA A 206 13.96 -1.70 -3.87
C ALA A 206 15.03 -2.59 -4.53
N PRO A 207 14.94 -2.84 -5.86
CA PRO A 207 15.97 -3.57 -6.60
C PRO A 207 17.22 -2.71 -6.86
N PRO A 208 18.34 -3.35 -7.29
CA PRO A 208 19.62 -2.68 -7.55
C PRO A 208 19.49 -1.44 -8.43
N GLU A 209 18.82 -1.54 -9.57
CA GLU A 209 18.66 -0.45 -10.53
C GLU A 209 17.91 0.76 -9.95
N GLN A 210 17.07 0.55 -8.94
CA GLN A 210 16.39 1.63 -8.24
C GLN A 210 17.29 2.26 -7.17
N ILE A 211 18.10 1.44 -6.48
CA ILE A 211 19.05 1.87 -5.46
C ILE A 211 20.17 2.69 -6.08
N ASP A 212 20.74 2.20 -7.16
CA ASP A 212 21.84 2.83 -7.89
C ASP A 212 21.42 4.10 -8.66
N GLY A 213 20.10 4.36 -8.75
CA GLY A 213 19.56 5.50 -9.49
C GLY A 213 19.68 5.35 -11.01
N SER A 214 19.80 4.13 -11.51
CA SER A 214 19.85 3.79 -12.94
C SER A 214 18.45 3.86 -13.56
N TYR A 215 17.90 5.06 -13.67
CA TYR A 215 16.51 5.30 -14.06
C TYR A 215 16.15 4.91 -15.49
N ASP A 216 17.12 4.82 -16.37
CA ASP A 216 17.03 4.28 -17.74
C ASP A 216 16.82 2.77 -17.77
N LYS A 217 17.08 2.12 -16.64
CA LYS A 217 16.98 0.66 -16.46
C LYS A 217 15.71 0.20 -15.77
N LEU A 218 14.82 1.13 -15.38
CA LEU A 218 13.56 0.81 -14.72
C LEU A 218 12.56 0.23 -15.73
N GLY A 219 11.72 -0.68 -15.24
CA GLY A 219 10.66 -1.32 -16.03
C GLY A 219 9.72 -2.13 -15.12
N PRO A 220 8.75 -2.85 -15.69
CA PRO A 220 7.84 -3.72 -14.92
C PRO A 220 8.57 -4.68 -13.97
N TRP A 221 9.73 -5.18 -14.37
CA TRP A 221 10.61 -6.04 -13.57
C TRP A 221 11.08 -5.40 -12.26
N THR A 222 11.09 -4.06 -12.17
CA THR A 222 11.42 -3.31 -10.95
C THR A 222 10.32 -3.48 -9.89
N ASP A 223 9.06 -3.34 -10.30
CA ASP A 223 7.91 -3.59 -9.42
C ASP A 223 7.80 -5.07 -9.04
N PHE A 224 8.16 -5.99 -9.94
CA PHE A 224 8.15 -7.43 -9.66
C PHE A 224 9.19 -7.86 -8.62
N TYR A 225 10.35 -7.22 -8.58
CA TYR A 225 11.31 -7.45 -7.50
C TYR A 225 10.71 -7.06 -6.14
N ALA A 226 10.15 -5.86 -6.05
CA ALA A 226 9.50 -5.36 -4.85
C ALA A 226 8.30 -6.23 -4.43
N LEU A 227 7.56 -6.78 -5.39
CA LEU A 227 6.51 -7.77 -5.16
C LEU A 227 7.06 -9.07 -4.57
N GLY A 228 8.16 -9.59 -5.09
CA GLY A 228 8.84 -10.77 -4.53
C GLY A 228 9.25 -10.58 -3.08
N ALA A 229 9.85 -9.42 -2.78
CA ALA A 229 10.21 -9.00 -1.43
C ALA A 229 8.99 -8.91 -0.50
N THR A 230 7.88 -8.37 -1.01
CA THR A 230 6.62 -8.29 -0.29
C THR A 230 6.06 -9.68 0.02
N ILE A 231 6.03 -10.58 -0.95
CA ILE A 231 5.55 -11.97 -0.77
C ILE A 231 6.38 -12.69 0.29
N TYR A 232 7.71 -12.57 0.23
CA TYR A 232 8.59 -13.14 1.25
C TYR A 232 8.23 -12.68 2.66
N TYR A 233 8.09 -11.36 2.86
CA TYR A 233 7.72 -10.79 4.15
C TYR A 233 6.36 -11.31 4.66
N LEU A 234 5.35 -11.41 3.79
CA LEU A 234 4.03 -11.90 4.15
C LEU A 234 4.04 -13.39 4.57
N LEU A 235 4.88 -14.19 3.93
CA LEU A 235 4.98 -15.63 4.18
C LEU A 235 5.84 -15.99 5.40
N THR A 236 6.72 -15.08 5.85
CA THR A 236 7.74 -15.43 6.86
C THR A 236 7.71 -14.53 8.09
N CYS A 237 7.08 -13.36 8.04
CA CYS A 237 7.23 -12.26 9.00
C CYS A 237 8.68 -11.74 9.14
N ASN A 238 9.62 -12.26 8.36
CA ASN A 238 11.01 -11.84 8.40
C ASN A 238 11.24 -10.67 7.47
N GLU A 239 11.96 -9.65 7.95
CA GLU A 239 12.42 -8.58 7.07
C GLU A 239 13.36 -9.15 6.03
N ILE A 240 13.17 -8.72 4.78
CA ILE A 240 14.05 -9.15 3.70
C ILE A 240 15.43 -8.49 3.89
N PRO A 241 16.53 -9.23 3.68
CA PRO A 241 17.85 -8.61 3.67
C PRO A 241 17.93 -7.51 2.61
N THR A 242 18.65 -6.44 2.89
CA THR A 242 18.92 -5.39 1.92
C THR A 242 19.69 -5.94 0.72
N TRP A 243 19.62 -5.23 -0.40
CA TRP A 243 20.43 -5.58 -1.58
C TRP A 243 21.91 -5.78 -1.25
N THR A 244 22.49 -4.91 -0.41
CA THR A 244 23.89 -4.99 0.01
C THR A 244 24.17 -6.30 0.75
N GLU A 245 23.32 -6.64 1.74
CA GLU A 245 23.41 -7.88 2.51
C GLU A 245 23.25 -9.15 1.63
N LEU A 246 22.39 -9.09 0.60
CA LEU A 246 22.21 -10.19 -0.34
C LEU A 246 23.39 -10.37 -1.29
N ASN A 247 24.17 -9.32 -1.52
CA ASN A 247 25.23 -9.29 -2.54
C ASN A 247 26.66 -9.28 -1.97
N GLU A 248 26.82 -9.36 -0.64
CA GLU A 248 28.12 -9.42 0.04
C GLU A 248 28.94 -10.65 -0.39
N ASP A 249 28.26 -11.74 -0.71
CA ASP A 249 28.88 -12.98 -1.20
C ASP A 249 28.51 -13.22 -2.66
N LYS A 250 29.36 -12.77 -3.58
CA LYS A 250 29.16 -12.95 -5.03
C LYS A 250 29.17 -14.42 -5.48
N SER A 251 29.67 -15.33 -4.64
CA SER A 251 29.76 -16.77 -4.94
C SER A 251 28.51 -17.54 -4.57
N ASN A 252 27.64 -16.97 -3.71
CA ASN A 252 26.47 -17.66 -3.18
C ASN A 252 25.23 -16.74 -3.25
N ASP A 253 24.28 -17.09 -4.11
CA ASP A 253 23.01 -16.36 -4.22
C ASP A 253 22.13 -16.61 -2.97
N LYS A 254 22.32 -15.78 -1.95
CA LYS A 254 21.60 -15.87 -0.66
C LYS A 254 20.08 -15.87 -0.81
N ARG A 255 19.51 -15.47 -1.97
CA ARG A 255 18.06 -15.48 -2.21
C ARG A 255 17.49 -16.89 -2.32
N ASN A 256 18.26 -17.83 -2.86
CA ASN A 256 17.84 -19.24 -2.90
C ASN A 256 17.89 -19.90 -1.51
N SER A 257 18.58 -19.29 -0.56
CA SER A 257 18.73 -19.75 0.82
C SER A 257 17.95 -18.91 1.83
N LEU A 258 17.05 -18.00 1.37
CA LEU A 258 16.16 -17.28 2.26
C LEU A 258 15.30 -18.28 3.08
N PRO A 259 15.22 -18.12 4.40
CA PRO A 259 14.49 -19.06 5.25
C PRO A 259 12.97 -19.02 4.95
N MET A 260 12.49 -20.07 4.31
CA MET A 260 11.08 -20.31 3.96
C MET A 260 10.75 -21.80 4.21
N SER A 261 10.93 -22.30 5.42
CA SER A 261 10.87 -23.73 5.75
C SER A 261 9.54 -24.39 5.39
N ASP A 262 8.43 -23.72 5.68
CA ASP A 262 7.08 -24.29 5.53
C ASP A 262 6.37 -23.84 4.24
N ILE A 263 7.11 -23.38 3.26
CA ILE A 263 6.60 -22.86 1.99
C ILE A 263 6.90 -23.84 0.87
N SER A 264 5.94 -24.00 -0.06
CA SER A 264 6.12 -24.90 -1.21
C SER A 264 7.31 -24.49 -2.08
N GLU A 265 7.98 -25.48 -2.68
CA GLU A 265 9.11 -25.26 -3.61
C GLU A 265 8.70 -24.39 -4.82
N GLU A 266 7.43 -24.43 -5.19
CA GLU A 266 6.90 -23.59 -6.26
C GLU A 266 6.94 -22.11 -5.86
N THR A 267 6.44 -21.78 -4.68
CA THR A 267 6.42 -20.41 -4.19
C THR A 267 7.83 -19.89 -3.88
N LYS A 268 8.74 -20.75 -3.35
CA LYS A 268 10.15 -20.40 -3.20
C LYS A 268 10.78 -20.01 -4.54
N ARG A 269 10.55 -20.82 -5.60
CA ARG A 269 11.06 -20.52 -6.96
C ARG A 269 10.42 -19.27 -7.56
N LEU A 270 9.15 -18.99 -7.26
CA LEU A 270 8.50 -17.76 -7.68
C LEU A 270 9.16 -16.54 -7.04
N VAL A 271 9.34 -16.55 -5.72
CA VAL A 271 10.02 -15.46 -4.98
C VAL A 271 11.43 -15.25 -5.50
N ALA A 272 12.22 -16.32 -5.66
CA ALA A 272 13.58 -16.24 -6.19
C ALA A 272 13.63 -15.68 -7.62
N TRP A 273 12.67 -16.02 -8.48
CA TRP A 273 12.57 -15.49 -9.84
C TRP A 273 12.22 -14.01 -9.87
N LEU A 274 11.23 -13.59 -9.09
CA LEU A 274 10.84 -12.19 -8.95
C LEU A 274 12.00 -11.33 -8.42
N MET A 275 12.74 -11.85 -7.43
CA MET A 275 13.82 -11.16 -6.76
C MET A 275 15.20 -11.38 -7.39
N ASN A 276 15.28 -11.93 -8.60
CA ASN A 276 16.57 -12.07 -9.26
C ASN A 276 17.27 -10.71 -9.35
N THR A 277 18.57 -10.66 -8.98
CA THR A 277 19.35 -9.40 -9.04
C THR A 277 19.59 -8.95 -10.45
N ASP A 278 19.80 -9.93 -11.37
CA ASP A 278 19.85 -9.66 -12.79
C ASP A 278 18.42 -9.39 -13.28
N ARG A 279 18.13 -8.12 -13.57
CA ARG A 279 16.82 -7.70 -14.07
C ARG A 279 16.42 -8.44 -15.36
N GLU A 280 17.41 -8.86 -16.18
CA GLU A 280 17.14 -9.56 -17.44
C GLU A 280 16.57 -10.98 -17.21
N LYS A 281 16.78 -11.53 -16.02
CA LYS A 281 16.28 -12.85 -15.61
C LYS A 281 14.95 -12.77 -14.85
N ARG A 282 14.45 -11.56 -14.57
CA ARG A 282 13.12 -11.37 -13.97
C ARG A 282 12.01 -11.46 -15.03
N PRO A 283 10.75 -11.71 -14.63
CA PRO A 283 9.63 -11.65 -15.55
C PRO A 283 9.53 -10.28 -16.20
N ARG A 284 9.06 -10.25 -17.45
CA ARG A 284 8.92 -9.03 -18.24
C ARG A 284 7.52 -8.46 -18.23
N SER A 285 6.53 -9.26 -17.85
CA SER A 285 5.13 -8.86 -17.80
C SER A 285 4.35 -9.62 -16.73
N VAL A 286 3.22 -9.06 -16.34
CA VAL A 286 2.25 -9.75 -15.48
C VAL A 286 1.76 -11.05 -16.14
N SER A 287 1.53 -11.04 -17.45
CA SER A 287 1.09 -12.23 -18.20
C SER A 287 2.08 -13.40 -18.07
N GLU A 288 3.38 -13.13 -18.09
CA GLU A 288 4.42 -14.14 -17.92
C GLU A 288 4.35 -14.79 -16.52
N ILE A 289 4.15 -13.98 -15.48
CA ILE A 289 3.98 -14.48 -14.11
C ILE A 289 2.75 -15.36 -14.00
N LEU A 290 1.59 -14.88 -14.49
CA LEU A 290 0.33 -15.62 -14.43
C LEU A 290 0.40 -16.93 -15.23
N THR A 291 1.02 -16.93 -16.40
CA THR A 291 1.21 -18.14 -17.21
C THR A 291 2.00 -19.19 -16.45
N ARG A 292 3.09 -18.78 -15.80
CA ARG A 292 3.92 -19.69 -14.99
C ARG A 292 3.18 -20.23 -13.78
N MET A 293 2.36 -19.41 -13.11
CA MET A 293 1.54 -19.84 -11.98
C MET A 293 0.46 -20.86 -12.41
N ASN A 294 -0.21 -20.63 -13.56
CA ASN A 294 -1.33 -21.45 -14.02
C ASN A 294 -0.89 -22.75 -14.71
N SER A 295 0.29 -22.78 -15.36
CA SER A 295 0.79 -23.98 -16.06
C SER A 295 1.00 -25.16 -15.11
N LYS A 296 1.24 -24.90 -13.84
CA LYS A 296 1.48 -25.91 -12.81
C LYS A 296 0.21 -26.31 -12.04
N GLU A 297 -0.80 -25.42 -11.94
CA GLU A 297 -2.10 -25.81 -11.41
C GLU A 297 -2.75 -26.92 -12.27
N LYS A 298 -2.55 -26.90 -13.61
CA LYS A 298 -3.04 -27.94 -14.52
C LYS A 298 -2.26 -29.27 -14.39
N ALA A 299 -0.96 -29.22 -14.11
CA ALA A 299 -0.15 -30.44 -13.94
C ALA A 299 -0.42 -31.15 -12.60
N GLY A 300 -0.82 -30.42 -11.55
CA GLY A 300 -1.20 -30.99 -10.25
C GLY A 300 -2.60 -31.61 -10.21
N SER A 301 -3.49 -31.18 -11.11
CA SER A 301 -4.88 -31.71 -11.20
C SER A 301 -4.98 -33.01 -12.01
N SER A 302 -3.93 -33.40 -12.72
CA SER A 302 -3.96 -34.60 -13.58
C SER A 302 -3.57 -35.92 -12.86
N TYR A 303 -3.32 -35.86 -11.55
CA TYR A 303 -2.99 -37.06 -10.74
C TYR A 303 -4.17 -37.53 -9.89
N GLY A 304 -5.38 -37.50 -10.43
CA GLY A 304 -6.59 -37.89 -9.71
C GLY A 304 -7.64 -38.64 -10.52
N GLU A 305 -7.36 -39.09 -11.74
CA GLU A 305 -8.23 -40.06 -12.42
C GLU A 305 -7.69 -41.47 -12.23
N ALA A 306 -8.24 -42.12 -11.22
CA ALA A 306 -8.08 -43.55 -11.03
C ALA A 306 -8.64 -44.29 -12.27
N THR A 307 -7.81 -45.07 -12.91
CA THR A 307 -8.19 -46.04 -13.95
C THR A 307 -9.19 -47.04 -13.35
N VAL A 308 -10.46 -46.85 -13.64
CA VAL A 308 -11.44 -47.90 -13.44
C VAL A 308 -11.44 -48.77 -14.71
N LEU A 309 -10.85 -49.93 -14.59
CA LEU A 309 -11.08 -51.02 -15.55
C LEU A 309 -12.55 -51.44 -15.44
N SER A 310 -13.34 -51.21 -16.48
CA SER A 310 -14.65 -51.85 -16.65
C SER A 310 -14.60 -52.71 -17.89
N ASP A 311 -14.76 -53.97 -17.63
CA ASP A 311 -15.17 -54.96 -18.63
C ASP A 311 -16.69 -54.85 -18.92
N ASP A 312 -17.01 -55.09 -20.18
CA ASP A 312 -18.27 -55.55 -20.73
C ASP A 312 -19.54 -54.72 -20.82
N THR A 313 -19.88 -54.47 -22.12
CA THR A 313 -21.20 -54.55 -22.78
C THR A 313 -22.38 -53.72 -22.26
N GLU A 314 -22.86 -52.78 -23.06
CA GLU A 314 -24.15 -52.74 -23.77
C GLU A 314 -24.42 -51.34 -24.37
N GLU A 315 -24.90 -51.34 -25.62
CA GLU A 315 -25.30 -50.15 -26.35
C GLU A 315 -26.50 -49.45 -25.69
N ALA A 316 -26.34 -48.15 -25.42
CA ALA A 316 -27.49 -47.26 -25.21
C ALA A 316 -27.24 -45.94 -25.89
N THR A 317 -27.99 -45.68 -26.95
CA THR A 317 -28.04 -44.44 -27.71
C THR A 317 -28.64 -43.34 -26.83
N VAL A 318 -27.84 -42.36 -26.41
CA VAL A 318 -28.35 -41.19 -25.70
C VAL A 318 -28.37 -40.01 -26.67
N VAL A 319 -29.56 -39.51 -26.95
CA VAL A 319 -29.83 -38.29 -27.71
C VAL A 319 -29.42 -37.08 -26.86
N VAL A 320 -28.45 -36.31 -27.34
CA VAL A 320 -28.01 -35.06 -26.67
C VAL A 320 -28.93 -33.92 -27.11
N GLU A 321 -29.81 -33.48 -26.24
CA GLU A 321 -30.54 -32.22 -26.39
C GLU A 321 -29.66 -31.04 -26.04
N LYS A 322 -29.62 -30.03 -26.93
CA LYS A 322 -28.97 -28.73 -26.73
C LYS A 322 -29.71 -27.89 -25.68
N PRO A 323 -29.04 -27.24 -24.74
CA PRO A 323 -29.72 -26.33 -23.80
C PRO A 323 -30.14 -25.04 -24.51
N LYS A 324 -31.41 -24.68 -24.32
CA LYS A 324 -32.03 -23.41 -24.76
C LYS A 324 -31.50 -22.24 -23.98
N ALA A 325 -31.26 -21.14 -24.67
CA ALA A 325 -30.91 -19.84 -24.12
C ALA A 325 -31.92 -19.32 -23.10
N ARG A 326 -31.45 -18.91 -21.93
CA ARG A 326 -32.29 -18.35 -20.86
C ARG A 326 -32.35 -16.82 -21.03
N GLN A 327 -33.56 -16.33 -21.24
CA GLN A 327 -33.91 -14.91 -21.38
C GLN A 327 -33.57 -14.14 -20.11
N GLN A 328 -33.03 -12.93 -20.28
CA GLN A 328 -32.85 -11.91 -19.25
C GLN A 328 -34.22 -11.45 -18.72
N SER A 329 -34.45 -11.57 -17.42
CA SER A 329 -35.58 -10.93 -16.74
C SER A 329 -35.10 -9.64 -16.08
N ASN A 330 -35.68 -8.52 -16.51
CA ASN A 330 -35.59 -7.21 -15.90
C ASN A 330 -36.18 -7.23 -14.49
N ILE A 331 -35.39 -6.86 -13.49
CA ILE A 331 -35.89 -6.56 -12.14
C ILE A 331 -35.98 -5.04 -12.01
N SER A 332 -37.21 -4.56 -11.98
CA SER A 332 -37.58 -3.16 -11.67
C SER A 332 -37.49 -2.94 -10.16
N TYR A 333 -36.76 -1.90 -9.76
CA TYR A 333 -36.74 -1.43 -8.36
C TYR A 333 -38.01 -0.64 -8.07
N GLN A 334 -38.85 -1.13 -7.17
CA GLN A 334 -39.93 -0.38 -6.55
C GLN A 334 -39.37 0.54 -5.45
N LYS A 335 -39.75 1.79 -5.52
CA LYS A 335 -39.57 2.85 -4.54
C LYS A 335 -40.60 2.68 -3.43
N GLU A 336 -40.21 2.30 -2.23
CA GLU A 336 -41.07 2.41 -1.06
C GLU A 336 -40.78 3.72 -0.34
N SER A 337 -41.83 4.52 -0.21
CA SER A 337 -41.90 5.75 0.54
C SER A 337 -42.25 5.45 2.01
N TYR A 338 -41.37 5.78 2.94
CA TYR A 338 -41.70 5.77 4.37
C TYR A 338 -42.18 7.15 4.84
N ARG A 339 -43.40 7.17 5.34
CA ARG A 339 -44.05 8.29 5.97
C ARG A 339 -43.47 8.53 7.37
N SER A 340 -43.26 9.81 7.67
CA SER A 340 -43.02 10.39 9.00
C SER A 340 -44.17 10.09 9.95
N SER A 341 -43.86 9.62 11.15
CA SER A 341 -44.72 9.80 12.33
C SER A 341 -43.87 10.31 13.49
N ASN A 342 -44.19 11.54 13.90
CA ASN A 342 -43.80 12.13 15.19
C ASN A 342 -44.39 11.28 16.30
N ASP A 343 -43.61 10.91 17.30
CA ASP A 343 -44.13 10.86 18.67
C ASP A 343 -43.02 11.20 19.68
N ARG A 344 -43.44 12.09 20.60
CA ARG A 344 -42.67 12.55 21.75
C ARG A 344 -42.81 11.54 22.88
N SER A 345 -41.70 11.14 23.49
CA SER A 345 -41.75 10.75 24.90
C SER A 345 -40.42 11.06 25.60
N THR A 346 -40.55 11.62 26.73
CA THR A 346 -39.62 12.19 27.70
C THR A 346 -38.86 11.12 28.50
N THR A 347 -37.52 11.35 28.66
CA THR A 347 -36.64 11.14 29.84
C THR A 347 -36.50 9.74 30.47
N PRO A 348 -35.39 9.43 31.16
CA PRO A 348 -34.47 10.28 31.92
C PRO A 348 -32.95 10.06 31.71
N ARG A 349 -32.24 11.09 32.09
CA ARG A 349 -30.79 11.21 32.28
C ARG A 349 -30.22 10.12 33.18
N GLN A 350 -29.28 9.29 32.68
CA GLN A 350 -28.36 8.52 33.51
C GLN A 350 -26.99 9.21 33.54
N SER A 351 -26.47 9.35 34.74
CA SER A 351 -25.20 9.93 35.10
C SER A 351 -24.01 9.08 34.55
N VAL A 352 -23.16 9.72 33.74
CA VAL A 352 -21.90 9.14 33.30
C VAL A 352 -20.88 9.34 34.41
N THR A 353 -20.46 8.26 35.04
CA THR A 353 -19.30 8.21 35.93
C THR A 353 -18.03 8.37 35.10
N LYS A 354 -17.25 9.41 35.40
CA LYS A 354 -15.88 9.62 34.87
C LYS A 354 -14.98 8.52 35.36
N GLU A 355 -14.34 7.80 34.43
CA GLU A 355 -13.16 7.01 34.73
C GLU A 355 -11.97 7.94 35.04
N PRO A 356 -11.09 7.58 36.01
CA PRO A 356 -9.94 8.41 36.34
C PRO A 356 -8.86 8.30 35.27
N GLU A 357 -8.31 9.45 34.88
CA GLU A 357 -7.11 9.55 34.02
C GLU A 357 -5.91 8.91 34.73
N PRO A 358 -4.99 8.24 34.00
CA PRO A 358 -3.79 7.66 34.62
C PRO A 358 -2.85 8.79 35.08
N GLU A 359 -2.63 8.88 36.38
CA GLU A 359 -1.62 9.74 36.98
C GLU A 359 -0.22 9.32 36.49
N PHE A 360 0.44 10.20 35.73
CA PHE A 360 1.84 10.05 35.38
C PHE A 360 2.69 10.20 36.66
N SER A 361 3.22 9.09 37.13
CA SER A 361 4.10 9.04 38.31
C SER A 361 5.41 9.81 38.05
N PHE A 362 5.66 10.84 38.85
CA PHE A 362 6.89 11.64 38.84
C PHE A 362 8.17 10.76 39.00
N VAL A 363 8.04 9.58 39.58
CA VAL A 363 9.12 8.58 39.77
C VAL A 363 9.59 7.99 38.44
N GLY A 364 8.72 7.81 37.46
CA GLY A 364 9.08 7.29 36.13
C GLY A 364 9.97 8.26 35.34
N CYS A 365 9.70 9.56 35.42
CA CYS A 365 10.53 10.58 34.76
C CYS A 365 11.93 10.68 35.36
N LEU A 366 12.06 10.52 36.68
CA LEU A 366 13.34 10.57 37.35
C LEU A 366 14.24 9.38 36.97
N TYR A 367 13.62 8.19 36.78
CA TYR A 367 14.35 6.98 36.36
C TYR A 367 14.92 7.10 34.95
N ILE A 368 14.17 7.69 34.03
CA ILE A 368 14.60 7.93 32.65
C ILE A 368 15.77 8.94 32.61
N LEU A 369 15.73 9.98 33.41
CA LEU A 369 16.81 10.97 33.47
C LEU A 369 18.11 10.37 34.04
N ILE A 370 18.02 9.49 35.02
CA ILE A 370 19.18 8.78 35.56
C ILE A 370 19.82 7.85 34.52
N ILE A 371 19.02 7.10 33.78
CA ILE A 371 19.51 6.24 32.68
C ILE A 371 20.23 7.06 31.61
N ILE A 372 19.67 8.20 31.20
CA ILE A 372 20.29 9.09 30.20
C ILE A 372 21.63 9.64 30.73
N ALA A 373 21.70 10.03 31.99
CA ALA A 373 22.94 10.51 32.60
C ALA A 373 24.04 9.44 32.63
N ILE A 374 23.67 8.19 32.94
CA ILE A 374 24.62 7.05 32.93
C ILE A 374 25.12 6.78 31.51
N ILE A 375 24.25 6.80 30.50
CA ILE A 375 24.62 6.58 29.10
C ILE A 375 25.60 7.67 28.63
N VAL A 376 25.31 8.94 28.94
CA VAL A 376 26.19 10.06 28.59
C VAL A 376 27.55 9.95 29.29
N PHE A 377 27.58 9.50 30.53
CA PHE A 377 28.82 9.29 31.28
C PHE A 377 29.67 8.14 30.68
N VAL A 378 29.05 7.04 30.31
CA VAL A 378 29.73 5.89 29.67
C VAL A 378 30.29 6.30 28.30
N ILE A 379 29.51 7.04 27.48
CA ILE A 379 29.97 7.52 26.18
C ILE A 379 31.16 8.48 26.33
N LYS A 380 31.12 9.40 27.29
CA LYS A 380 32.27 10.27 27.58
C LYS A 380 33.48 9.50 28.03
N PHE A 381 33.31 8.50 28.90
CA PHE A 381 34.41 7.66 29.36
C PHE A 381 35.07 6.89 28.20
N LEU A 382 34.27 6.34 27.26
CA LEU A 382 34.79 5.60 26.10
C LEU A 382 35.43 6.49 25.03
N LEU A 383 35.15 7.78 25.00
CA LEU A 383 35.71 8.71 24.01
C LEU A 383 36.96 9.43 24.53
N PHE A 384 37.27 9.35 25.83
CA PHE A 384 38.41 10.05 26.46
C PHE A 384 39.36 9.09 27.16
N THR A 385 39.23 7.76 27.01
CA THR A 385 40.21 6.75 27.30
C THR A 385 40.73 6.14 26.02
#